data_cebfdfc6fcd00c3005bcb64a2c3b67de
#
_entry.id   cebfdfc6fcd00c3005bcb64a2c3b67de
#
_cell.length_a   1.000
_cell.length_b   1.000
_cell.length_c   1.000
_cell.angle_alpha   90.00
_cell.angle_beta   90.00
_cell.angle_gamma   90.00
#
_symmetry.space_group_name_H-M   'P 1'
#
loop_
_entity.id
_entity.type
_entity.pdbx_description
1 polymer ?
#
loop_
_entity_poly.entity_id
_entity_poly.type
_entity_poly.pdbx_seq_one_letter_code
_entity_poly.pdbx_strand_id
1 'polypeptide(L)'
;QRQMCIRDSVNCDTDIEDSDRQAIMNLKQKYRIIGGVAYITKRKGYAQLIDALKKLPRYALILVGDGPHLSELQQQARQNGVDGRCLWLGNRKEGGRYMKYFDVYALCSHTEGYPLAFIEAAAAKLPVVCSDIPVFKSIIPEECSCFFRLGNIDSLCDALVCADKRADVLSEKVYAYYLHYLVRGKMAENYMALYNRVLNTGSASVEKK
;
A
#
# COMPACT_ATOMS: atom_id res chain seq x y z
N GLN A 1 23.87 -6.30 -7.92
CA GLN A 1 23.64 -4.99 -7.25
C GLN A 1 22.27 -4.49 -7.66
N ARG A 2 21.24 -4.72 -6.82
CA ARG A 2 19.96 -4.05 -6.98
C ARG A 2 20.13 -2.65 -6.44
N GLN A 3 20.25 -1.66 -7.32
CA GLN A 3 20.07 -0.27 -6.97
C GLN A 3 18.67 -0.13 -6.37
N MET A 4 18.61 0.13 -5.06
CA MET A 4 17.39 0.66 -4.45
C MET A 4 17.17 2.05 -5.04
N CYS A 5 16.32 2.14 -6.06
CA CYS A 5 15.81 3.42 -6.52
C CYS A 5 14.92 3.98 -5.39
N ILE A 6 15.53 4.78 -4.53
CA ILE A 6 14.79 5.71 -3.68
C ILE A 6 14.27 6.76 -4.66
N ARG A 7 13.03 6.57 -5.12
CA ARG A 7 12.36 7.58 -5.93
C ARG A 7 12.16 8.81 -5.07
N ASP A 8 12.54 9.94 -5.61
CA ASP A 8 12.23 11.26 -5.08
C ASP A 8 10.74 11.35 -4.79
N SER A 9 10.40 12.06 -3.73
CA SER A 9 9.06 12.31 -3.19
C SER A 9 7.92 12.00 -4.15
N VAL A 10 6.99 11.14 -3.72
CA VAL A 10 5.78 10.81 -4.49
C VAL A 10 5.12 12.13 -4.90
N ASN A 11 5.29 12.52 -6.17
CA ASN A 11 4.66 13.72 -6.70
C ASN A 11 3.19 13.41 -6.98
N CYS A 12 2.34 13.54 -5.95
CA CYS A 12 0.89 13.33 -6.06
C CYS A 12 0.19 14.50 -6.76
N ASP A 13 0.89 15.61 -7.02
CA ASP A 13 0.30 16.85 -7.51
C ASP A 13 0.09 16.90 -9.03
N THR A 14 0.68 15.99 -9.78
CA THR A 14 0.49 15.91 -11.23
C THR A 14 -0.71 15.04 -11.59
N ASP A 15 -1.44 15.46 -12.61
CA ASP A 15 -2.65 14.78 -13.06
C ASP A 15 -2.36 13.42 -13.72
N ILE A 16 -3.37 12.54 -13.63
CA ILE A 16 -3.45 11.27 -14.35
C ILE A 16 -4.14 11.48 -15.71
N GLU A 17 -4.16 10.46 -16.55
CA GLU A 17 -4.88 10.49 -17.82
C GLU A 17 -6.37 10.79 -17.61
N ASP A 18 -6.95 11.65 -18.45
CA ASP A 18 -8.36 12.08 -18.34
C ASP A 18 -9.34 10.91 -18.40
N SER A 19 -9.07 9.92 -19.25
CA SER A 19 -9.87 8.70 -19.35
C SER A 19 -9.89 7.90 -18.05
N ASP A 20 -8.73 7.76 -17.40
CA ASP A 20 -8.60 7.06 -16.12
C ASP A 20 -9.32 7.85 -15.02
N ARG A 21 -9.12 9.17 -14.99
CA ARG A 21 -9.81 10.06 -14.04
C ARG A 21 -11.33 9.93 -14.17
N GLN A 22 -11.86 9.98 -15.37
CA GLN A 22 -13.30 9.85 -15.60
C GLN A 22 -13.83 8.48 -15.13
N ALA A 23 -13.12 7.39 -15.44
CA ALA A 23 -13.49 6.05 -15.00
C ALA A 23 -13.50 5.92 -13.47
N ILE A 24 -12.48 6.47 -12.81
CA ILE A 24 -12.38 6.50 -11.34
C ILE A 24 -13.53 7.32 -10.74
N MET A 25 -13.78 8.52 -11.26
CA MET A 25 -14.83 9.40 -10.72
C MET A 25 -16.22 8.79 -10.88
N ASN A 26 -16.50 8.06 -11.97
CA ASN A 26 -17.74 7.32 -12.16
C ASN A 26 -17.95 6.23 -11.08
N LEU A 27 -16.87 5.54 -10.68
CA LEU A 27 -16.94 4.58 -9.58
C LEU A 27 -17.15 5.28 -8.23
N LYS A 28 -16.43 6.39 -7.98
CA LYS A 28 -16.53 7.15 -6.72
C LYS A 28 -17.92 7.75 -6.47
N GLN A 29 -18.71 7.97 -7.49
CA GLN A 29 -20.11 8.40 -7.31
C GLN A 29 -20.98 7.37 -6.57
N LYS A 30 -20.60 6.09 -6.63
CA LYS A 30 -21.40 4.97 -6.10
C LYS A 30 -20.73 4.19 -4.99
N TYR A 31 -19.39 4.19 -4.97
CA TYR A 31 -18.59 3.29 -4.13
C TYR A 31 -17.45 4.02 -3.43
N ARG A 32 -17.09 3.49 -2.27
CA ARG A 32 -15.81 3.78 -1.62
C ARG A 32 -14.72 2.98 -2.31
N ILE A 33 -13.56 3.57 -2.53
CA ILE A 33 -12.50 2.99 -3.36
C ILE A 33 -11.43 2.33 -2.50
N ILE A 34 -11.28 1.03 -2.67
CA ILE A 34 -10.11 0.28 -2.20
C ILE A 34 -9.08 0.31 -3.33
N GLY A 35 -7.89 0.83 -3.06
CA GLY A 35 -6.83 0.96 -4.05
C GLY A 35 -5.65 0.03 -3.80
N GLY A 36 -5.02 -0.41 -4.89
CA GLY A 36 -3.73 -1.10 -4.87
C GLY A 36 -2.87 -0.68 -6.06
N VAL A 37 -1.58 -0.49 -5.81
CA VAL A 37 -0.58 -0.15 -6.84
C VAL A 37 0.57 -1.13 -6.73
N ALA A 38 0.76 -2.00 -7.72
CA ALA A 38 1.83 -3.00 -7.68
C ALA A 38 2.06 -3.69 -9.03
N TYR A 39 3.20 -4.38 -9.15
CA TYR A 39 3.33 -5.47 -10.10
C TYR A 39 2.50 -6.67 -9.62
N ILE A 40 1.47 -7.05 -10.39
CA ILE A 40 0.39 -7.95 -9.97
C ILE A 40 0.84 -9.42 -10.05
N THR A 41 1.19 -9.97 -8.89
CA THR A 41 1.57 -11.38 -8.70
C THR A 41 0.70 -12.02 -7.63
N LYS A 42 0.67 -13.36 -7.56
CA LYS A 42 -0.02 -14.11 -6.50
C LYS A 42 0.42 -13.67 -5.09
N ARG A 43 1.70 -13.35 -4.95
CA ARG A 43 2.30 -12.87 -3.71
C ARG A 43 1.62 -11.61 -3.15
N LYS A 44 1.06 -10.74 -4.00
CA LYS A 44 0.37 -9.51 -3.59
C LYS A 44 -1.02 -9.74 -2.97
N GLY A 45 -1.56 -10.95 -3.08
CA GLY A 45 -2.77 -11.38 -2.36
C GLY A 45 -4.06 -10.68 -2.75
N TYR A 46 -4.13 -10.02 -3.91
CA TYR A 46 -5.32 -9.26 -4.35
C TYR A 46 -6.57 -10.13 -4.58
N ALA A 47 -6.42 -11.46 -4.71
CA ALA A 47 -7.54 -12.39 -4.75
C ALA A 47 -8.45 -12.25 -3.51
N GLN A 48 -7.87 -12.01 -2.34
CA GLN A 48 -8.60 -11.79 -1.09
C GLN A 48 -9.51 -10.56 -1.14
N LEU A 49 -9.08 -9.48 -1.83
CA LEU A 49 -9.91 -8.28 -2.01
C LEU A 49 -11.13 -8.56 -2.89
N ILE A 50 -10.96 -9.36 -3.94
CA ILE A 50 -12.08 -9.74 -4.82
C ILE A 50 -13.11 -10.57 -4.05
N ASP A 51 -12.67 -11.48 -3.18
CA ASP A 51 -13.57 -12.24 -2.31
C ASP A 51 -14.24 -11.35 -1.25
N ALA A 52 -13.51 -10.39 -0.69
CA ALA A 52 -14.06 -9.43 0.26
C ALA A 52 -15.15 -8.52 -0.39
N LEU A 53 -15.00 -8.15 -1.67
CA LEU A 53 -16.00 -7.33 -2.38
C LEU A 53 -17.38 -7.99 -2.42
N LYS A 54 -17.48 -9.32 -2.38
CA LYS A 54 -18.79 -10.01 -2.28
C LYS A 54 -19.55 -9.61 -1.02
N LYS A 55 -18.84 -9.40 0.08
CA LYS A 55 -19.40 -9.02 1.39
C LYS A 55 -19.50 -7.49 1.57
N LEU A 56 -18.86 -6.72 0.72
CA LEU A 56 -18.72 -5.26 0.82
C LEU A 56 -19.40 -4.56 -0.38
N PRO A 57 -20.73 -4.48 -0.45
CA PRO A 57 -21.44 -3.93 -1.62
C PRO A 57 -21.23 -2.44 -1.85
N ARG A 58 -20.76 -1.70 -0.83
CA ARG A 58 -20.47 -0.26 -0.92
C ARG A 58 -19.08 0.07 -1.42
N TYR A 59 -18.25 -0.95 -1.71
CA TYR A 59 -16.85 -0.77 -2.10
C TYR A 59 -16.60 -1.23 -3.53
N ALA A 60 -15.65 -0.56 -4.18
CA ALA A 60 -15.08 -0.91 -5.47
C ALA A 60 -13.56 -1.04 -5.33
N LEU A 61 -12.94 -1.83 -6.21
CA LEU A 61 -11.51 -2.06 -6.26
C LEU A 61 -10.90 -1.36 -7.47
N ILE A 62 -9.82 -0.62 -7.27
CA ILE A 62 -8.99 -0.09 -8.34
C ILE A 62 -7.58 -0.66 -8.19
N LEU A 63 -7.11 -1.38 -9.20
CA LEU A 63 -5.74 -1.86 -9.27
C LEU A 63 -4.99 -1.14 -10.40
N VAL A 64 -3.87 -0.51 -10.00
CA VAL A 64 -2.91 0.11 -10.91
C VAL A 64 -1.68 -0.77 -11.00
N GLY A 65 -1.39 -1.24 -12.17
CA GLY A 65 -0.28 -2.14 -12.44
C GLY A 65 -0.68 -3.30 -13.33
N ASP A 66 0.31 -4.06 -13.73
CA ASP A 66 0.16 -5.24 -14.58
C ASP A 66 0.97 -6.39 -13.99
N GLY A 67 0.76 -7.60 -14.48
CA GLY A 67 1.52 -8.77 -14.06
C GLY A 67 0.83 -10.09 -14.34
N PRO A 68 1.54 -11.21 -14.15
CA PRO A 68 1.09 -12.54 -14.58
C PRO A 68 -0.19 -13.03 -13.87
N HIS A 69 -0.57 -12.44 -12.75
CA HIS A 69 -1.78 -12.83 -12.01
C HIS A 69 -3.02 -11.99 -12.36
N LEU A 70 -2.90 -10.97 -13.22
CA LEU A 70 -4.01 -10.05 -13.53
C LEU A 70 -5.21 -10.77 -14.17
N SER A 71 -4.97 -11.64 -15.16
CA SER A 71 -6.04 -12.37 -15.84
C SER A 71 -6.82 -13.30 -14.92
N GLU A 72 -6.13 -13.97 -13.99
CA GLU A 72 -6.78 -14.83 -12.98
C GLU A 72 -7.69 -13.99 -12.05
N LEU A 73 -7.22 -12.80 -11.64
CA LEU A 73 -8.01 -11.86 -10.81
C LEU A 73 -9.27 -11.37 -11.54
N GLN A 74 -9.14 -11.01 -12.80
CA GLN A 74 -10.28 -10.60 -13.64
C GLN A 74 -11.31 -11.73 -13.81
N GLN A 75 -10.84 -12.95 -14.00
CA GLN A 75 -11.71 -14.13 -14.06
C GLN A 75 -12.43 -14.37 -12.72
N GLN A 76 -11.72 -14.29 -11.60
CA GLN A 76 -12.30 -14.41 -10.25
C GLN A 76 -13.36 -13.32 -10.00
N ALA A 77 -13.10 -12.07 -10.42
CA ALA A 77 -14.06 -10.99 -10.27
C ALA A 77 -15.37 -11.26 -11.04
N ARG A 78 -15.27 -11.76 -12.27
CA ARG A 78 -16.44 -12.18 -13.06
C ARG A 78 -17.19 -13.34 -12.38
N GLN A 79 -16.49 -14.38 -11.95
CA GLN A 79 -17.09 -15.53 -11.26
C GLN A 79 -17.80 -15.12 -9.96
N ASN A 80 -17.24 -14.14 -9.26
CA ASN A 80 -17.83 -13.59 -8.04
C ASN A 80 -18.95 -12.55 -8.29
N GLY A 81 -19.21 -12.16 -9.55
CA GLY A 81 -20.20 -11.14 -9.90
C GLY A 81 -19.85 -9.73 -9.41
N VAL A 82 -18.54 -9.43 -9.27
CA VAL A 82 -18.07 -8.14 -8.75
C VAL A 82 -17.21 -7.36 -9.77
N ASP A 83 -17.06 -7.87 -10.99
CA ASP A 83 -16.25 -7.27 -12.06
C ASP A 83 -16.68 -5.85 -12.41
N GLY A 84 -17.99 -5.55 -12.40
CA GLY A 84 -18.52 -4.19 -12.59
C GLY A 84 -18.10 -3.19 -11.50
N ARG A 85 -17.48 -3.66 -10.41
CA ARG A 85 -16.90 -2.84 -9.32
C ARG A 85 -15.38 -2.94 -9.23
N CYS A 86 -14.74 -3.52 -10.27
CA CYS A 86 -13.29 -3.64 -10.37
C CYS A 86 -12.78 -2.84 -11.56
N LEU A 87 -11.91 -1.88 -11.33
CA LEU A 87 -11.24 -1.12 -12.38
C LEU A 87 -9.78 -1.54 -12.48
N TRP A 88 -9.39 -2.04 -13.64
CA TRP A 88 -8.06 -2.54 -13.96
C TRP A 88 -7.36 -1.53 -14.86
N LEU A 89 -6.49 -0.73 -14.29
CA LEU A 89 -5.85 0.36 -15.05
C LEU A 89 -4.61 -0.08 -15.83
N GLY A 90 -4.12 -1.31 -15.57
CA GLY A 90 -2.88 -1.78 -16.20
C GLY A 90 -1.65 -1.02 -15.71
N ASN A 91 -0.53 -1.19 -16.42
CA ASN A 91 0.70 -0.49 -16.08
C ASN A 91 0.58 1.00 -16.36
N ARG A 92 0.83 1.82 -15.35
CA ARG A 92 0.84 3.28 -15.47
C ARG A 92 2.19 3.83 -15.00
N LYS A 93 2.71 4.78 -15.76
CA LYS A 93 3.89 5.53 -15.32
C LYS A 93 3.52 6.30 -14.06
N GLU A 94 4.31 6.16 -12.99
CA GLU A 94 4.06 6.82 -11.71
C GLU A 94 2.71 6.47 -11.05
N GLY A 95 2.46 5.17 -10.86
CA GLY A 95 1.23 4.66 -10.24
C GLY A 95 0.85 5.31 -8.90
N GLY A 96 1.80 5.88 -8.18
CA GLY A 96 1.55 6.64 -6.95
C GLY A 96 0.61 7.85 -7.13
N ARG A 97 0.53 8.43 -8.34
CA ARG A 97 -0.39 9.55 -8.64
C ARG A 97 -1.87 9.18 -8.50
N TYR A 98 -2.18 7.90 -8.64
CA TYR A 98 -3.55 7.38 -8.53
C TYR A 98 -4.01 7.28 -7.08
N MET A 99 -3.09 7.27 -6.12
CA MET A 99 -3.39 7.09 -4.70
C MET A 99 -4.33 8.16 -4.16
N LYS A 100 -4.23 9.41 -4.62
CA LYS A 100 -5.13 10.50 -4.20
C LYS A 100 -6.62 10.25 -4.50
N TYR A 101 -6.92 9.27 -5.33
CA TYR A 101 -8.29 8.89 -5.67
C TYR A 101 -8.83 7.72 -4.83
N PHE A 102 -8.00 7.09 -4.02
CA PHE A 102 -8.41 5.98 -3.16
C PHE A 102 -8.94 6.50 -1.82
N ASP A 103 -9.82 5.73 -1.23
CA ASP A 103 -10.33 6.00 0.12
C ASP A 103 -9.60 5.15 1.17
N VAL A 104 -9.17 3.93 0.77
CA VAL A 104 -8.35 3.02 1.59
C VAL A 104 -7.31 2.36 0.69
N TYR A 105 -6.08 2.26 1.15
CA TYR A 105 -5.01 1.53 0.46
C TYR A 105 -4.85 0.13 1.05
N ALA A 106 -4.82 -0.90 0.20
CA ALA A 106 -4.76 -2.29 0.64
C ALA A 106 -3.43 -2.97 0.30
N LEU A 107 -2.73 -3.45 1.32
CA LEU A 107 -1.51 -4.24 1.27
C LEU A 107 -1.80 -5.67 1.71
N CYS A 108 -2.30 -6.51 0.79
CA CYS A 108 -2.76 -7.88 1.08
C CYS A 108 -1.68 -8.95 0.88
N SER A 109 -0.41 -8.57 0.84
CA SER A 109 0.69 -9.45 0.46
C SER A 109 0.87 -10.62 1.42
N HIS A 110 1.23 -11.78 0.85
CA HIS A 110 1.62 -12.98 1.60
C HIS A 110 3.04 -12.87 2.15
N THR A 111 3.91 -12.14 1.46
CA THR A 111 5.28 -11.86 1.88
C THR A 111 5.81 -10.61 1.19
N GLU A 112 6.66 -9.87 1.88
CA GLU A 112 7.34 -8.68 1.37
C GLU A 112 8.79 -8.62 1.89
N GLY A 113 9.64 -7.89 1.16
CA GLY A 113 10.95 -7.50 1.67
C GLY A 113 10.84 -6.20 2.45
N TYR A 114 10.64 -5.09 1.73
CA TYR A 114 10.37 -3.77 2.31
C TYR A 114 9.18 -3.12 1.61
N PRO A 115 8.15 -2.66 2.34
CA PRO A 115 6.89 -2.21 1.74
C PRO A 115 6.96 -0.77 1.23
N LEU A 116 7.65 -0.52 0.11
CA LEU A 116 7.72 0.84 -0.50
C LEU A 116 6.34 1.43 -0.76
N ALA A 117 5.37 0.60 -1.15
CA ALA A 117 3.99 1.02 -1.37
C ALA A 117 3.30 1.55 -0.10
N PHE A 118 3.74 1.11 1.10
CA PHE A 118 3.29 1.73 2.35
C PHE A 118 3.81 3.16 2.49
N ILE A 119 5.07 3.40 2.15
CA ILE A 119 5.65 4.75 2.20
C ILE A 119 4.91 5.68 1.25
N GLU A 120 4.60 5.22 0.05
CA GLU A 120 3.84 5.97 -0.94
C GLU A 120 2.42 6.28 -0.45
N ALA A 121 1.72 5.29 0.12
CA ALA A 121 0.39 5.48 0.70
C ALA A 121 0.41 6.44 1.90
N ALA A 122 1.42 6.34 2.76
CA ALA A 122 1.60 7.23 3.91
C ALA A 122 1.87 8.68 3.48
N ALA A 123 2.70 8.88 2.45
CA ALA A 123 2.94 10.19 1.84
C ALA A 123 1.66 10.80 1.23
N ALA A 124 0.78 9.95 0.68
CA ALA A 124 -0.52 10.33 0.13
C ALA A 124 -1.62 10.50 1.20
N LYS A 125 -1.31 10.38 2.50
CA LYS A 125 -2.26 10.44 3.62
C LYS A 125 -3.39 9.42 3.52
N LEU A 126 -3.14 8.24 2.97
CA LEU A 126 -4.15 7.22 2.82
C LEU A 126 -4.24 6.34 4.07
N PRO A 127 -5.46 6.04 4.55
CA PRO A 127 -5.67 4.95 5.50
C PRO A 127 -5.19 3.63 4.89
N VAL A 128 -4.40 2.86 5.64
CA VAL A 128 -3.80 1.61 5.15
C VAL A 128 -4.42 0.42 5.86
N VAL A 129 -4.79 -0.59 5.07
CA VAL A 129 -5.12 -1.94 5.55
C VAL A 129 -4.02 -2.88 5.10
N CYS A 130 -3.47 -3.67 6.00
CA CYS A 130 -2.38 -4.58 5.68
C CYS A 130 -2.54 -5.95 6.34
N SER A 131 -2.04 -6.99 5.65
CA SER A 131 -1.97 -8.33 6.21
C SER A 131 -1.03 -8.37 7.42
N ASP A 132 -1.30 -9.28 8.37
CA ASP A 132 -0.57 -9.39 9.63
C ASP A 132 0.77 -10.14 9.52
N ILE A 133 1.44 -10.04 8.36
CA ILE A 133 2.74 -10.65 8.14
C ILE A 133 3.83 -9.98 8.97
N PRO A 134 4.87 -10.74 9.39
CA PRO A 134 5.91 -10.23 10.29
C PRO A 134 6.57 -8.94 9.81
N VAL A 135 6.86 -8.82 8.51
CA VAL A 135 7.52 -7.62 7.97
C VAL A 135 6.63 -6.38 8.08
N PHE A 136 5.32 -6.50 7.87
CA PHE A 136 4.42 -5.35 8.05
C PHE A 136 4.31 -4.96 9.52
N LYS A 137 4.17 -5.93 10.43
CA LYS A 137 4.13 -5.67 11.88
C LYS A 137 5.40 -5.05 12.42
N SER A 138 6.56 -5.32 11.81
CA SER A 138 7.84 -4.74 12.25
C SER A 138 8.08 -3.31 11.75
N ILE A 139 7.36 -2.88 10.70
CA ILE A 139 7.61 -1.59 10.03
C ILE A 139 6.44 -0.62 10.20
N ILE A 140 5.20 -1.14 10.23
CA ILE A 140 3.98 -0.35 10.24
C ILE A 140 3.40 -0.34 11.65
N PRO A 141 3.33 0.83 12.33
CA PRO A 141 2.72 0.91 13.65
C PRO A 141 1.23 0.55 13.62
N GLU A 142 0.77 -0.14 14.68
CA GLU A 142 -0.63 -0.56 14.79
C GLU A 142 -1.61 0.63 14.83
N GLU A 143 -1.17 1.76 15.36
CA GLU A 143 -1.97 2.98 15.38
C GLU A 143 -2.09 3.68 14.02
N CYS A 144 -1.25 3.32 13.04
CA CYS A 144 -1.22 3.92 11.68
C CYS A 144 -1.97 3.12 10.64
N SER A 145 -2.45 1.91 10.98
CA SER A 145 -3.07 1.00 10.01
C SER A 145 -4.10 0.09 10.66
N CYS A 146 -4.92 -0.56 9.83
CA CYS A 146 -5.76 -1.67 10.27
C CYS A 146 -5.17 -2.98 9.76
N PHE A 147 -4.75 -3.85 10.66
CA PHE A 147 -4.25 -5.17 10.31
C PHE A 147 -5.38 -6.17 10.15
N PHE A 148 -5.24 -7.09 9.20
CA PHE A 148 -6.13 -8.23 9.07
C PHE A 148 -5.35 -9.54 9.07
N ARG A 149 -5.99 -10.61 9.53
CA ARG A 149 -5.40 -11.96 9.52
C ARG A 149 -5.31 -12.45 8.08
N LEU A 150 -4.09 -12.70 7.60
CA LEU A 150 -3.85 -13.18 6.24
C LEU A 150 -4.66 -14.46 5.95
N GLY A 151 -5.35 -14.49 4.80
CA GLY A 151 -6.22 -15.60 4.39
C GLY A 151 -7.61 -15.61 5.03
N ASN A 152 -7.92 -14.69 5.95
CA ASN A 152 -9.24 -14.57 6.56
C ASN A 152 -10.02 -13.40 5.97
N ILE A 153 -11.00 -13.69 5.12
CA ILE A 153 -11.80 -12.69 4.39
C ILE A 153 -12.66 -11.84 5.33
N ASP A 154 -13.18 -12.40 6.41
CA ASP A 154 -13.99 -11.63 7.36
C ASP A 154 -13.11 -10.62 8.11
N SER A 155 -11.94 -11.02 8.56
CA SER A 155 -10.95 -10.13 9.15
C SER A 155 -10.53 -9.01 8.18
N LEU A 156 -10.39 -9.30 6.88
CA LEU A 156 -10.11 -8.30 5.86
C LEU A 156 -11.28 -7.32 5.68
N CYS A 157 -12.51 -7.81 5.65
CA CYS A 157 -13.70 -6.96 5.57
C CYS A 157 -13.80 -6.01 6.78
N ASP A 158 -13.59 -6.54 7.99
CA ASP A 158 -13.61 -5.73 9.22
C ASP A 158 -12.52 -4.66 9.21
N ALA A 159 -11.30 -5.00 8.78
CA ALA A 159 -10.19 -4.06 8.68
C ALA A 159 -10.46 -2.96 7.64
N LEU A 160 -11.04 -3.29 6.48
CA LEU A 160 -11.41 -2.31 5.45
C LEU A 160 -12.48 -1.34 5.95
N VAL A 161 -13.53 -1.86 6.59
CA VAL A 161 -14.59 -1.03 7.16
C VAL A 161 -14.07 -0.18 8.33
N CYS A 162 -13.20 -0.73 9.17
CA CYS A 162 -12.55 0.00 10.26
C CYS A 162 -11.69 1.15 9.72
N ALA A 163 -10.87 0.89 8.71
CA ALA A 163 -10.00 1.90 8.09
C ALA A 163 -10.82 3.03 7.45
N ASP A 164 -11.90 2.70 6.75
CA ASP A 164 -12.79 3.68 6.13
C ASP A 164 -13.50 4.56 7.17
N LYS A 165 -14.04 3.96 8.25
CA LYS A 165 -14.70 4.70 9.34
C LYS A 165 -13.75 5.60 10.13
N ARG A 166 -12.49 5.25 10.21
CA ARG A 166 -11.44 5.97 10.93
C ARG A 166 -10.50 6.73 10.00
N ALA A 167 -10.94 6.99 8.77
CA ALA A 167 -10.08 7.52 7.71
C ALA A 167 -9.33 8.79 8.14
N ASP A 168 -10.01 9.77 8.71
CA ASP A 168 -9.39 11.04 9.14
C ASP A 168 -8.28 10.81 10.17
N VAL A 169 -8.55 9.99 11.18
CA VAL A 169 -7.58 9.69 12.25
C VAL A 169 -6.39 8.90 11.71
N LEU A 170 -6.64 7.90 10.88
CA LEU A 170 -5.57 7.08 10.31
C LEU A 170 -4.73 7.86 9.30
N SER A 171 -5.35 8.72 8.49
CA SER A 171 -4.65 9.61 7.55
C SER A 171 -3.66 10.53 8.26
N GLU A 172 -4.08 11.17 9.34
CA GLU A 172 -3.20 12.04 10.12
C GLU A 172 -2.06 11.25 10.79
N LYS A 173 -2.36 10.11 11.40
CA LYS A 173 -1.35 9.29 12.07
C LYS A 173 -0.31 8.72 11.09
N VAL A 174 -0.75 8.15 9.96
CA VAL A 174 0.15 7.57 8.98
C VAL A 174 1.03 8.64 8.33
N TYR A 175 0.49 9.83 8.09
CA TYR A 175 1.25 10.95 7.54
C TYR A 175 2.24 11.53 8.55
N ALA A 176 1.87 11.68 9.82
CA ALA A 176 2.78 12.07 10.89
C ALA A 176 3.94 11.06 11.03
N TYR A 177 3.64 9.77 10.97
CA TYR A 177 4.66 8.73 10.95
C TYR A 177 5.59 8.85 9.74
N TYR A 178 5.03 9.08 8.54
CA TYR A 178 5.81 9.32 7.32
C TYR A 178 6.78 10.50 7.49
N LEU A 179 6.30 11.65 7.96
CA LEU A 179 7.13 12.85 8.12
C LEU A 179 8.25 12.64 9.14
N HIS A 180 7.98 11.86 10.20
CA HIS A 180 8.94 11.67 11.28
C HIS A 180 10.00 10.60 10.96
N TYR A 181 9.64 9.52 10.29
CA TYR A 181 10.50 8.34 10.13
C TYR A 181 10.85 7.97 8.70
N LEU A 182 9.99 8.28 7.72
CA LEU A 182 10.08 7.70 6.38
C LEU A 182 10.50 8.69 5.30
N VAL A 183 10.60 9.98 5.61
CA VAL A 183 11.14 10.96 4.67
C VAL A 183 12.62 10.71 4.42
N ARG A 184 13.06 10.96 3.17
CA ARG A 184 14.42 10.67 2.69
C ARG A 184 15.52 11.17 3.62
N GLY A 185 15.38 12.41 4.15
CA GLY A 185 16.35 12.99 5.07
C GLY A 185 16.53 12.17 6.35
N LYS A 186 15.41 11.75 6.96
CA LYS A 186 15.45 10.93 8.19
C LYS A 186 16.02 9.53 7.95
N MET A 187 15.71 8.92 6.83
CA MET A 187 16.34 7.65 6.45
C MET A 187 17.85 7.80 6.30
N ALA A 188 18.33 8.86 5.63
CA ALA A 188 19.76 9.13 5.50
C ALA A 188 20.43 9.37 6.84
N GLU A 189 19.83 10.17 7.73
CA GLU A 189 20.32 10.39 9.09
C GLU A 189 20.46 9.08 9.89
N ASN A 190 19.45 8.21 9.82
CA ASN A 190 19.46 6.92 10.50
C ASN A 190 20.56 5.99 9.97
N TYR A 191 20.79 5.96 8.64
CA TYR A 191 21.89 5.20 8.05
C TYR A 191 23.23 5.76 8.48
N MET A 192 23.42 7.08 8.48
CA MET A 192 24.69 7.70 8.95
C MET A 192 24.95 7.40 10.41
N ALA A 193 23.93 7.46 11.28
CA ALA A 193 24.05 7.10 12.69
C ALA A 193 24.46 5.62 12.87
N LEU A 194 23.89 4.72 12.06
CA LEU A 194 24.26 3.30 12.07
C LEU A 194 25.71 3.09 11.62
N TYR A 195 26.15 3.71 10.53
CA TYR A 195 27.54 3.64 10.07
C TYR A 195 28.51 4.15 11.12
N ASN A 196 28.24 5.30 11.73
CA ASN A 196 29.09 5.86 12.79
C ASN A 196 29.19 4.93 14.01
N ARG A 197 28.07 4.28 14.38
CA ARG A 197 28.10 3.27 15.47
C ARG A 197 29.00 2.08 15.11
N VAL A 198 28.85 1.52 13.92
CA VAL A 198 29.64 0.36 13.47
C VAL A 198 31.13 0.71 13.39
N LEU A 199 31.49 1.87 12.85
CA LEU A 199 32.88 2.33 12.76
C LEU A 199 33.50 2.56 14.14
N ASN A 200 32.75 3.16 15.06
CA ASN A 200 33.24 3.41 16.41
C ASN A 200 33.36 2.14 17.28
N THR A 201 32.53 1.12 17.03
CA THR A 201 32.68 -0.18 17.71
C THR A 201 33.80 -1.03 17.11
N GLY A 202 34.13 -0.84 15.83
CA GLY A 202 35.26 -1.52 15.18
C GLY A 202 36.62 -1.02 15.62
N SER A 203 36.77 0.27 15.96
CA SER A 203 38.03 0.82 16.44
C SER A 203 38.39 0.42 17.90
N ALA A 204 37.37 0.09 18.71
CA ALA A 204 37.59 -0.35 20.07
C ALA A 204 38.15 -1.79 20.23
N SER A 205 38.09 -2.58 19.15
CA SER A 205 38.56 -3.97 19.12
C SER A 205 40.00 -4.15 18.56
N VAL A 206 40.61 -3.09 18.05
CA VAL A 206 41.94 -3.14 17.42
C VAL A 206 43.06 -2.70 18.41
N GLU A 207 42.72 -2.00 19.51
CA GLU A 207 43.70 -1.54 20.52
C GLU A 207 44.02 -2.56 21.64
N LYS A 208 43.55 -3.81 21.52
CA LYS A 208 43.88 -4.88 22.46
C LYS A 208 44.49 -6.10 21.77
N LYS A 209 45.64 -5.93 21.12
CA LYS A 209 46.59 -7.01 20.85
C LYS A 209 48.02 -6.50 20.87
#